data_21f240ae0eb9f5df907f283be97dd31a
#
_entry.id   21f240ae0eb9f5df907f283be97dd31a
#
_cell.length_a   1.000
_cell.length_b   1.000
_cell.length_c   1.000
_cell.angle_alpha   90.00
_cell.angle_beta   90.00
_cell.angle_gamma   90.00
#
_symmetry.space_group_name_H-M   'P 1'
#
loop_
_entity.id
_entity.type
_entity.pdbx_description
1 polymer ?
#
loop_
_entity_poly.entity_id
_entity_poly.type
_entity_poly.pdbx_seq_one_letter_code
_entity_poly.pdbx_strand_id
1 'polypeptide(L)'
;MLLKRPHYQIPSLTEAQSLLERIKEQFPLTELPSQLWEYVYYDTFDSRLFKNQQLLRQETRTDVEDESWLCWLSLTGNRVLQRGRSPVQESVIEQLPSIPLRPLLEPILHPRALLSLFKISVHQQWLVWKNKDEKTVLRVMLESTKLFRENQLEDLQNRLVILPFRGYPKPSQQINRFCREEGLEELNDDLFQIVCSILELKPGSYQPKPKLKLSPLGRTDQALRSILRSSTKVMDLNHQGTIEAPDTEFLHDFRVACRRARSALNQLKGVFPPEQIQDFRDDFAWLSDRTGPTRDLDVYLLDFNSYQAQLPEEQQADLEAFRELLQTENAKEQKLLAKDLQSKRYQKFRSNWEDFLTDQTPSTTTGGAAEVRKTASRRLLRSYHRCLAEGKAIDHDSPDEALHDLRKSCKKLRYLLEFFESLWPAKEFQGILKPLKALQEDLGQFNDCSVQQESLKNFGDMLAKQQPVPAQTLVAMGMLVSTLNQRQAEARQRFQASFSGFASTRTQNRFNLLFQQPILVEELN
;
A
#
# COMPACT_ATOMS: atom_id res chain seq x y z
N MET A 1 -14.01 32.76 -3.31
CA MET A 1 -12.57 33.00 -3.34
C MET A 1 -12.04 32.75 -1.94
N LEU A 2 -11.14 31.77 -1.77
CA LEU A 2 -10.53 31.46 -0.48
C LEU A 2 -9.53 32.59 -0.14
N LEU A 3 -9.61 33.08 1.11
CA LEU A 3 -8.64 34.07 1.58
C LEU A 3 -7.27 33.38 1.71
N LYS A 4 -6.25 33.91 1.03
CA LYS A 4 -4.86 33.48 1.20
C LYS A 4 -4.46 33.71 2.66
N ARG A 5 -3.81 32.74 3.29
CA ARG A 5 -3.26 32.82 4.63
C ARG A 5 -1.74 32.92 4.50
N PRO A 6 -1.15 34.13 4.43
CA PRO A 6 0.28 34.27 4.32
C PRO A 6 0.99 33.76 5.57
N HIS A 7 2.10 33.09 5.35
CA HIS A 7 2.98 32.58 6.38
C HIS A 7 4.38 33.19 6.16
N TYR A 8 5.01 33.67 7.21
CA TYR A 8 6.35 34.26 7.15
C TYR A 8 7.28 33.47 8.08
N GLN A 9 8.47 33.14 7.58
CA GLN A 9 9.49 32.48 8.38
C GLN A 9 10.13 33.49 9.35
N ILE A 10 10.41 33.01 10.56
CA ILE A 10 11.17 33.80 11.57
C ILE A 10 12.36 32.94 12.00
N PRO A 11 13.60 33.46 11.86
CA PRO A 11 14.80 32.66 12.05
C PRO A 11 14.98 32.13 13.49
N SER A 12 14.61 32.92 14.50
CA SER A 12 14.81 32.53 15.90
C SER A 12 13.62 32.89 16.79
N LEU A 13 13.50 32.25 17.96
CA LEU A 13 12.48 32.57 18.95
C LEU A 13 12.67 34.00 19.53
N THR A 14 13.91 34.45 19.69
CA THR A 14 14.19 35.79 20.17
C THR A 14 13.73 36.87 19.16
N GLU A 15 13.97 36.63 17.87
CA GLU A 15 13.47 37.50 16.80
C GLU A 15 11.93 37.46 16.72
N ALA A 16 11.33 36.31 16.96
CA ALA A 16 9.88 36.15 17.00
C ALA A 16 9.22 36.99 18.10
N GLN A 17 9.79 37.00 19.28
CA GLN A 17 9.29 37.80 20.41
C GLN A 17 9.48 39.29 20.13
N SER A 18 10.67 39.73 19.65
CA SER A 18 10.92 41.08 19.24
C SER A 18 9.97 41.57 18.13
N LEU A 19 9.68 40.70 17.16
CA LEU A 19 8.72 40.99 16.10
C LEU A 19 7.30 41.19 16.65
N LEU A 20 6.86 40.36 17.60
CA LEU A 20 5.55 40.47 18.22
C LEU A 20 5.39 41.81 18.96
N GLU A 21 6.41 42.25 19.70
CA GLU A 21 6.37 43.55 20.38
C GLU A 21 6.23 44.71 19.37
N ARG A 22 7.04 44.73 18.29
CA ARG A 22 6.93 45.75 17.23
C ARG A 22 5.56 45.74 16.52
N ILE A 23 4.97 44.54 16.31
CA ILE A 23 3.62 44.40 15.74
C ILE A 23 2.58 45.03 16.70
N LYS A 24 2.70 44.80 18.03
CA LYS A 24 1.78 45.34 19.04
C LYS A 24 1.91 46.86 19.16
N GLU A 25 3.12 47.40 19.04
CA GLU A 25 3.36 48.85 19.06
C GLU A 25 2.73 49.57 17.86
N GLN A 26 2.77 48.93 16.69
CA GLN A 26 2.32 49.55 15.45
C GLN A 26 0.84 49.33 15.12
N PHE A 27 0.24 48.24 15.63
CA PHE A 27 -1.12 47.87 15.28
C PHE A 27 -1.97 47.59 16.53
N PRO A 28 -3.29 47.87 16.49
CA PRO A 28 -4.19 47.70 17.64
C PRO A 28 -4.54 46.21 17.84
N LEU A 29 -3.54 45.45 18.23
CA LEU A 29 -3.63 44.01 18.47
C LEU A 29 -3.62 43.70 19.96
N THR A 30 -4.56 42.84 20.38
CA THR A 30 -4.66 42.36 21.76
C THR A 30 -4.18 40.93 21.81
N GLU A 31 -3.33 40.61 22.76
CA GLU A 31 -2.83 39.25 22.98
C GLU A 31 -3.88 38.39 23.68
N LEU A 32 -4.02 37.14 23.25
CA LEU A 32 -4.81 36.09 23.89
C LEU A 32 -3.89 35.12 24.64
N PRO A 33 -4.41 34.33 25.57
CA PRO A 33 -3.63 33.27 26.22
C PRO A 33 -2.98 32.37 25.17
N SER A 34 -1.70 32.01 25.37
CA SER A 34 -0.99 31.09 24.53
C SER A 34 -1.57 29.68 24.65
N GLN A 35 -1.36 28.87 23.64
CA GLN A 35 -1.87 27.52 23.56
C GLN A 35 -0.73 26.54 23.24
N LEU A 36 -0.73 25.41 23.93
CA LEU A 36 0.23 24.33 23.66
C LEU A 36 -0.51 23.16 23.00
N TRP A 37 -0.03 22.80 21.84
CA TRP A 37 -0.60 21.72 21.04
C TRP A 37 0.43 20.66 20.73
N GLU A 38 -0.05 19.43 20.58
CA GLU A 38 0.68 18.32 20.01
C GLU A 38 -0.04 17.91 18.73
N TYR A 39 0.70 17.84 17.62
CA TYR A 39 0.18 17.39 16.34
C TYR A 39 0.85 16.08 15.97
N VAL A 40 0.04 15.05 15.69
CA VAL A 40 0.48 13.78 15.14
C VAL A 40 -0.10 13.63 13.75
N TYR A 41 0.75 13.44 12.77
CA TYR A 41 0.34 13.20 11.38
C TYR A 41 0.25 11.71 11.11
N TYR A 42 -0.82 11.31 10.45
CA TYR A 42 -1.10 9.92 10.11
C TYR A 42 -1.28 9.74 8.61
N ASP A 43 -0.82 8.60 8.10
CA ASP A 43 -1.18 8.07 6.79
C ASP A 43 -1.05 6.53 6.84
N THR A 44 -1.42 5.86 5.77
CA THR A 44 -1.14 4.44 5.60
C THR A 44 0.31 4.22 5.18
N PHE A 45 0.83 3.02 5.37
CA PHE A 45 2.19 2.65 4.92
C PHE A 45 2.45 2.97 3.44
N ASP A 46 1.45 2.78 2.59
CA ASP A 46 1.50 3.07 1.16
C ASP A 46 1.07 4.50 0.80
N SER A 47 0.88 5.37 1.82
CA SER A 47 0.59 6.80 1.69
C SER A 47 -0.69 7.11 0.89
N ARG A 48 -1.79 6.48 1.24
CA ARG A 48 -3.08 6.62 0.51
C ARG A 48 -3.67 8.01 0.62
N LEU A 49 -3.59 8.65 1.79
CA LEU A 49 -4.07 10.03 1.98
C LEU A 49 -3.23 11.00 1.15
N PHE A 50 -1.92 10.92 1.24
CA PHE A 50 -1.01 11.77 0.47
C PHE A 50 -1.24 11.63 -1.05
N LYS A 51 -1.39 10.40 -1.55
CA LYS A 51 -1.71 10.13 -2.96
C LYS A 51 -3.05 10.74 -3.41
N ASN A 52 -4.00 10.88 -2.48
CA ASN A 52 -5.28 11.53 -2.70
C ASN A 52 -5.24 13.04 -2.40
N GLN A 53 -4.05 13.65 -2.28
CA GLN A 53 -3.86 15.07 -1.96
C GLN A 53 -4.48 15.49 -0.63
N GLN A 54 -4.38 14.63 0.38
CA GLN A 54 -5.00 14.78 1.68
C GLN A 54 -4.00 14.49 2.79
N LEU A 55 -4.28 15.02 3.98
CA LEU A 55 -3.55 14.76 5.22
C LEU A 55 -4.54 14.45 6.34
N LEU A 56 -4.13 13.64 7.29
CA LEU A 56 -4.84 13.39 8.52
C LEU A 56 -3.94 13.76 9.70
N ARG A 57 -4.44 14.62 10.58
CA ARG A 57 -3.69 15.12 11.72
C ARG A 57 -4.54 15.09 12.97
N GLN A 58 -4.03 14.50 14.02
CA GLN A 58 -4.57 14.65 15.36
C GLN A 58 -3.96 15.90 15.99
N GLU A 59 -4.79 16.73 16.57
CA GLU A 59 -4.44 17.95 17.30
C GLU A 59 -4.88 17.79 18.73
N THR A 60 -3.96 17.70 19.69
CA THR A 60 -4.26 17.54 21.12
C THR A 60 -3.72 18.75 21.88
N ARG A 61 -4.56 19.42 22.64
CA ARG A 61 -4.11 20.43 23.57
C ARG A 61 -3.45 19.80 24.79
N THR A 62 -2.25 20.27 25.13
CA THR A 62 -1.48 19.74 26.26
C THR A 62 -1.61 20.58 27.53
N ASP A 63 -2.18 21.79 27.40
CA ASP A 63 -2.43 22.73 28.48
C ASP A 63 -3.89 22.70 29.01
N VAL A 64 -4.75 21.85 28.40
CA VAL A 64 -6.16 21.65 28.77
C VAL A 64 -6.52 20.17 28.66
N GLU A 65 -7.29 19.65 29.61
CA GLU A 65 -7.75 18.26 29.56
C GLU A 65 -8.82 18.05 28.48
N ASP A 66 -8.85 16.86 27.89
CA ASP A 66 -9.86 16.35 26.93
C ASP A 66 -10.10 17.19 25.66
N GLU A 67 -9.15 18.02 25.24
CA GLU A 67 -9.25 18.70 23.95
C GLU A 67 -8.38 18.01 22.89
N SER A 68 -8.95 17.00 22.20
CA SER A 68 -8.31 16.29 21.09
C SER A 68 -9.22 16.28 19.87
N TRP A 69 -8.65 16.59 18.71
CA TRP A 69 -9.34 16.69 17.43
C TRP A 69 -8.63 15.89 16.36
N LEU A 70 -9.37 15.08 15.63
CA LEU A 70 -8.90 14.51 14.37
C LEU A 70 -9.30 15.42 13.23
N CYS A 71 -8.33 15.94 12.51
CA CYS A 71 -8.49 16.91 11.43
C CYS A 71 -8.13 16.27 10.09
N TRP A 72 -9.09 16.22 9.18
CA TRP A 72 -8.88 15.86 7.79
C TRP A 72 -8.62 17.13 6.97
N LEU A 73 -7.48 17.17 6.27
CA LEU A 73 -6.95 18.37 5.65
C LEU A 73 -6.68 18.13 4.15
N SER A 74 -6.78 19.19 3.36
CA SER A 74 -6.23 19.21 2.01
C SER A 74 -4.71 19.38 2.09
N LEU A 75 -3.95 18.62 1.32
CA LEU A 75 -2.50 18.78 1.19
C LEU A 75 -2.12 20.17 0.67
N THR A 76 -2.97 20.75 -0.20
CA THR A 76 -2.75 22.10 -0.74
C THR A 76 -3.39 23.13 0.19
N GLY A 77 -2.57 23.95 0.86
CA GLY A 77 -2.99 25.06 1.70
C GLY A 77 -3.56 24.70 3.06
N ASN A 78 -3.34 23.48 3.57
CA ASN A 78 -3.73 23.02 4.93
C ASN A 78 -5.18 23.34 5.29
N ARG A 79 -6.07 23.27 4.33
CA ARG A 79 -7.49 23.54 4.57
C ARG A 79 -8.10 22.37 5.32
N VAL A 80 -8.68 22.64 6.49
CA VAL A 80 -9.52 21.67 7.20
C VAL A 80 -10.75 21.37 6.34
N LEU A 81 -10.85 20.11 5.88
CA LEU A 81 -12.00 19.58 5.14
C LEU A 81 -13.10 19.20 6.14
N GLN A 82 -12.72 18.50 7.18
CA GLN A 82 -13.59 18.13 8.29
C GLN A 82 -12.78 17.84 9.55
N ARG A 83 -13.39 17.95 10.72
CA ARG A 83 -12.81 17.55 12.01
C ARG A 83 -13.82 16.88 12.92
N GLY A 84 -13.34 15.99 13.78
CA GLY A 84 -14.15 15.32 14.81
C GLY A 84 -13.36 15.20 16.11
N ARG A 85 -14.05 15.16 17.24
CA ARG A 85 -13.42 14.85 18.53
C ARG A 85 -13.13 13.34 18.59
N SER A 86 -11.87 12.95 18.63
CA SER A 86 -11.46 11.56 18.90
C SER A 86 -9.96 11.48 19.14
N PRO A 87 -9.50 10.78 20.16
CA PRO A 87 -8.13 10.27 20.18
C PRO A 87 -8.01 9.17 19.12
N VAL A 88 -6.98 9.24 18.29
CA VAL A 88 -6.63 8.19 17.34
C VAL A 88 -5.49 7.38 17.94
N GLN A 89 -5.65 6.06 17.89
CA GLN A 89 -4.54 5.12 18.06
C GLN A 89 -4.20 4.51 16.70
N GLU A 90 -2.98 4.07 16.50
CA GLU A 90 -2.57 3.35 15.30
C GLU A 90 -3.43 2.08 15.16
N SER A 91 -4.29 2.05 14.16
CA SER A 91 -5.22 0.95 13.94
C SER A 91 -5.88 1.01 12.56
N VAL A 92 -6.54 -0.06 12.19
CA VAL A 92 -7.41 -0.07 11.01
C VAL A 92 -8.64 0.80 11.24
N ILE A 93 -9.19 1.34 10.14
CA ILE A 93 -10.28 2.32 10.19
C ILE A 93 -11.53 1.81 10.92
N GLU A 94 -11.78 0.51 10.86
CA GLU A 94 -12.92 -0.16 11.50
C GLU A 94 -12.86 -0.13 13.04
N GLN A 95 -11.66 -0.02 13.59
CA GLN A 95 -11.43 0.06 15.04
C GLN A 95 -11.46 1.50 15.57
N LEU A 96 -11.45 2.49 14.69
CA LEU A 96 -11.60 3.88 15.12
C LEU A 96 -13.00 4.10 15.71
N PRO A 97 -13.11 4.95 16.74
CA PRO A 97 -14.40 5.33 17.30
C PRO A 97 -15.37 5.81 16.20
N SER A 98 -16.68 5.68 16.44
CA SER A 98 -17.70 6.17 15.53
C SER A 98 -17.67 7.70 15.49
N ILE A 99 -16.93 8.25 14.53
CA ILE A 99 -16.76 9.68 14.28
C ILE A 99 -17.29 10.02 12.88
N PRO A 100 -17.72 11.27 12.64
CA PRO A 100 -18.23 11.70 11.33
C PRO A 100 -17.22 11.55 10.19
N LEU A 101 -15.92 11.42 10.49
CA LEU A 101 -14.83 11.23 9.52
C LEU A 101 -14.72 9.79 9.01
N ARG A 102 -15.12 8.79 9.80
CA ARG A 102 -14.94 7.38 9.46
C ARG A 102 -15.54 7.00 8.10
N PRO A 103 -16.81 7.29 7.78
CA PRO A 103 -17.39 6.93 6.47
C PRO A 103 -16.70 7.59 5.28
N LEU A 104 -16.03 8.73 5.50
CA LEU A 104 -15.32 9.46 4.46
C LEU A 104 -13.90 8.93 4.24
N LEU A 105 -13.26 8.44 5.28
CA LEU A 105 -11.89 7.92 5.26
C LEU A 105 -11.83 6.43 4.89
N GLU A 106 -12.84 5.65 5.27
CA GLU A 106 -12.90 4.20 5.05
C GLU A 106 -12.65 3.79 3.59
N PRO A 107 -13.27 4.40 2.56
CA PRO A 107 -13.01 4.04 1.15
C PRO A 107 -11.56 4.31 0.71
N ILE A 108 -10.84 5.18 1.41
CA ILE A 108 -9.44 5.53 1.10
C ILE A 108 -8.48 4.60 1.85
N LEU A 109 -8.76 4.36 3.12
CA LEU A 109 -7.81 3.68 4.02
C LEU A 109 -7.93 2.16 3.99
N HIS A 110 -9.17 1.62 3.92
CA HIS A 110 -9.38 0.16 3.97
C HIS A 110 -8.59 -0.60 2.90
N PRO A 111 -7.94 -1.73 3.22
CA PRO A 111 -7.82 -2.37 4.54
C PRO A 111 -6.53 -1.98 5.31
N ARG A 112 -5.87 -0.86 4.97
CA ARG A 112 -4.62 -0.41 5.61
C ARG A 112 -4.88 0.23 6.96
N ALA A 113 -3.97 -0.01 7.90
CA ALA A 113 -3.93 0.72 9.18
C ALA A 113 -3.40 2.14 8.99
N LEU A 114 -3.90 3.05 9.83
CA LEU A 114 -3.28 4.35 10.05
C LEU A 114 -2.03 4.17 10.91
N LEU A 115 -0.92 4.71 10.43
CA LEU A 115 0.36 4.73 11.13
C LEU A 115 0.76 6.17 11.40
N SER A 116 1.35 6.43 12.55
CA SER A 116 1.92 7.74 12.84
C SER A 116 3.18 7.95 11.99
N LEU A 117 3.22 9.09 11.28
CA LEU A 117 4.37 9.45 10.46
C LEU A 117 5.41 10.22 11.28
N PHE A 118 4.93 11.20 12.02
CA PHE A 118 5.73 12.02 12.92
C PHE A 118 4.83 12.83 13.86
N LYS A 119 5.45 13.34 14.92
CA LYS A 119 4.82 14.12 15.98
C LYS A 119 5.58 15.43 16.16
N ILE A 120 4.85 16.52 16.33
CA ILE A 120 5.41 17.85 16.61
C ILE A 120 4.70 18.49 17.78
N SER A 121 5.46 19.25 18.57
CA SER A 121 4.93 20.18 19.58
C SER A 121 4.77 21.56 18.96
N VAL A 122 3.67 22.22 19.23
CA VAL A 122 3.31 23.50 18.63
C VAL A 122 2.89 24.47 19.73
N HIS A 123 3.66 25.53 19.91
CA HIS A 123 3.32 26.64 20.79
C HIS A 123 2.74 27.78 19.97
N GLN A 124 1.52 28.19 20.26
CA GLN A 124 0.80 29.25 19.55
C GLN A 124 0.57 30.46 20.44
N GLN A 125 1.06 31.62 20.04
CA GLN A 125 0.75 32.91 20.62
C GLN A 125 -0.17 33.67 19.68
N TRP A 126 -1.34 34.09 20.18
CA TRP A 126 -2.40 34.65 19.38
C TRP A 126 -2.54 36.15 19.62
N LEU A 127 -2.63 36.95 18.56
CA LEU A 127 -2.97 38.36 18.56
C LEU A 127 -4.27 38.56 17.76
N VAL A 128 -5.16 39.39 18.28
CA VAL A 128 -6.45 39.67 17.68
C VAL A 128 -6.61 41.17 17.45
N TRP A 129 -6.97 41.52 16.23
CA TRP A 129 -7.37 42.89 15.87
C TRP A 129 -8.89 42.98 15.87
N LYS A 130 -9.44 43.87 16.69
CA LYS A 130 -10.88 44.18 16.75
C LYS A 130 -11.15 45.54 16.15
N ASN A 131 -12.28 45.70 15.47
CA ASN A 131 -12.77 47.00 15.02
C ASN A 131 -13.48 47.77 16.12
N LYS A 132 -14.00 48.96 15.77
CA LYS A 132 -14.75 49.83 16.74
C LYS A 132 -16.02 49.16 17.27
N ASP A 133 -16.55 48.16 16.60
CA ASP A 133 -17.74 47.39 17.00
C ASP A 133 -17.36 46.12 17.80
N GLU A 134 -16.13 46.02 18.31
CA GLU A 134 -15.58 44.87 19.04
C GLU A 134 -15.55 43.55 18.18
N LYS A 135 -15.71 43.64 16.85
CA LYS A 135 -15.67 42.49 15.96
C LYS A 135 -14.23 42.18 15.58
N THR A 136 -13.84 40.91 15.63
CA THR A 136 -12.54 40.43 15.14
C THR A 136 -12.45 40.60 13.62
N VAL A 137 -11.45 41.37 13.16
CA VAL A 137 -11.21 41.66 11.73
C VAL A 137 -9.94 41.00 11.22
N LEU A 138 -9.02 40.62 12.12
CA LEU A 138 -7.80 39.89 11.82
C LEU A 138 -7.36 39.07 13.01
N ARG A 139 -6.76 37.92 12.76
CA ARG A 139 -5.94 37.19 13.73
C ARG A 139 -4.53 37.04 13.18
N VAL A 140 -3.55 37.19 14.05
CA VAL A 140 -2.15 36.90 13.79
C VAL A 140 -1.70 35.86 14.80
N MET A 141 -0.97 34.86 14.35
CA MET A 141 -0.49 33.78 15.21
C MET A 141 1.01 33.63 15.02
N LEU A 142 1.75 33.77 16.12
CA LEU A 142 3.12 33.27 16.16
C LEU A 142 3.07 31.80 16.54
N GLU A 143 3.64 30.96 15.70
CA GLU A 143 3.71 29.52 15.89
C GLU A 143 5.17 29.08 15.98
N SER A 144 5.56 28.53 17.13
CA SER A 144 6.86 27.91 17.36
C SER A 144 6.69 26.41 17.40
N THR A 145 7.42 25.70 16.55
CA THR A 145 7.27 24.26 16.38
C THR A 145 8.55 23.52 16.73
N LYS A 146 8.38 22.34 17.35
CA LYS A 146 9.47 21.42 17.71
C LYS A 146 9.13 20.02 17.24
N LEU A 147 10.10 19.33 16.66
CA LEU A 147 9.96 17.95 16.22
C LEU A 147 10.32 16.99 17.36
N PHE A 148 9.49 15.96 17.59
CA PHE A 148 9.84 14.83 18.45
C PHE A 148 10.74 13.87 17.67
N ARG A 149 11.98 13.69 18.14
CA ARG A 149 12.93 12.74 17.59
C ARG A 149 13.63 11.98 18.72
N GLU A 150 13.55 10.66 18.71
CA GLU A 150 14.20 9.78 19.71
C GLU A 150 13.97 10.24 21.18
N ASN A 151 12.75 10.65 21.53
CA ASN A 151 12.33 11.20 22.82
C ASN A 151 12.94 12.59 23.18
N GLN A 152 13.51 13.30 22.21
CA GLN A 152 13.95 14.68 22.36
C GLN A 152 13.13 15.63 21.50
N LEU A 153 13.06 16.89 21.91
CA LEU A 153 12.43 17.96 21.16
C LEU A 153 13.51 18.81 20.47
N GLU A 154 13.50 18.75 19.15
CA GLU A 154 14.39 19.57 18.31
C GLU A 154 13.62 20.80 17.80
N ASP A 155 14.21 21.98 17.90
CA ASP A 155 13.62 23.19 17.33
C ASP A 155 13.48 23.04 15.81
N LEU A 156 12.27 23.27 15.30
CA LEU A 156 11.96 23.06 13.89
C LEU A 156 11.83 24.41 13.16
N GLN A 157 10.85 25.22 13.54
CA GLN A 157 10.54 26.45 12.84
C GLN A 157 9.70 27.40 13.70
N ASN A 158 9.98 28.71 13.55
CA ASN A 158 9.08 29.77 14.02
C ASN A 158 8.45 30.44 12.80
N ARG A 159 7.15 30.67 12.85
CA ARG A 159 6.45 31.32 11.74
C ARG A 159 5.34 32.23 12.22
N LEU A 160 5.15 33.34 11.52
CA LEU A 160 4.01 34.22 11.68
C LEU A 160 2.93 33.85 10.67
N VAL A 161 1.74 33.56 11.15
CA VAL A 161 0.57 33.17 10.32
C VAL A 161 -0.45 34.30 10.37
N ILE A 162 -0.86 34.81 9.22
CA ILE A 162 -1.86 35.87 9.11
C ILE A 162 -3.18 35.24 8.68
N LEU A 163 -4.21 35.42 9.50
CA LEU A 163 -5.54 34.83 9.34
C LEU A 163 -6.59 35.93 9.06
N PRO A 164 -6.79 36.32 7.79
CA PRO A 164 -7.71 37.38 7.41
C PRO A 164 -9.17 36.94 7.57
N PHE A 165 -10.04 37.89 7.93
CA PHE A 165 -11.49 37.69 7.93
C PHE A 165 -12.13 38.27 6.66
N ARG A 166 -13.15 37.56 6.16
CA ARG A 166 -13.91 38.00 4.98
C ARG A 166 -14.56 39.36 5.21
N GLY A 167 -14.39 40.28 4.27
CA GLY A 167 -14.90 41.65 4.35
C GLY A 167 -13.92 42.67 4.94
N TYR A 168 -12.78 42.22 5.50
CA TYR A 168 -11.79 43.09 6.14
C TYR A 168 -10.37 42.92 5.54
N PRO A 169 -10.15 43.30 4.24
CA PRO A 169 -8.86 43.08 3.61
C PRO A 169 -7.76 44.03 4.12
N LYS A 170 -8.12 45.25 4.57
CA LYS A 170 -7.15 46.29 4.97
C LYS A 170 -6.22 45.86 6.13
N PRO A 171 -6.70 45.30 7.25
CA PRO A 171 -5.82 44.88 8.34
C PRO A 171 -4.77 43.86 7.90
N SER A 172 -5.18 42.84 7.11
CA SER A 172 -4.22 41.82 6.65
C SER A 172 -3.21 42.39 5.65
N GLN A 173 -3.60 43.35 4.79
CA GLN A 173 -2.68 44.05 3.88
C GLN A 173 -1.65 44.85 4.64
N GLN A 174 -2.05 45.52 5.73
CA GLN A 174 -1.14 46.30 6.57
C GLN A 174 -0.08 45.42 7.24
N ILE A 175 -0.49 44.32 7.88
CA ILE A 175 0.46 43.38 8.50
C ILE A 175 1.35 42.71 7.44
N ASN A 176 0.81 42.29 6.29
CA ASN A 176 1.63 41.77 5.20
C ASN A 176 2.67 42.73 4.69
N ARG A 177 2.30 44.01 4.57
CA ARG A 177 3.23 45.06 4.18
C ARG A 177 4.35 45.23 5.21
N PHE A 178 3.98 45.31 6.49
CA PHE A 178 4.94 45.39 7.59
C PHE A 178 5.91 44.17 7.59
N CYS A 179 5.41 42.94 7.45
CA CYS A 179 6.29 41.77 7.40
C CYS A 179 7.31 41.83 6.25
N ARG A 180 6.92 42.37 5.09
CA ARG A 180 7.84 42.57 3.95
C ARG A 180 8.86 43.69 4.20
N GLU A 181 8.44 44.79 4.83
CA GLU A 181 9.33 45.90 5.22
C GLU A 181 10.36 45.45 6.28
N GLU A 182 9.99 44.48 7.14
CA GLU A 182 10.88 43.82 8.09
C GLU A 182 11.79 42.75 7.42
N GLY A 183 11.68 42.55 6.12
CA GLY A 183 12.50 41.59 5.38
C GLY A 183 12.13 40.11 5.60
N LEU A 184 10.93 39.80 6.13
CA LEU A 184 10.50 38.41 6.35
C LEU A 184 10.17 37.72 5.04
N GLU A 185 10.68 36.50 4.89
CA GLU A 185 10.39 35.67 3.72
C GLU A 185 9.00 34.98 3.85
N GLU A 186 8.18 35.13 2.80
CA GLU A 186 6.89 34.42 2.72
C GLU A 186 7.15 32.94 2.43
N LEU A 187 6.68 32.06 3.32
CA LEU A 187 6.79 30.61 3.17
C LEU A 187 5.78 30.10 2.16
N ASN A 188 6.26 29.30 1.22
CA ASN A 188 5.44 28.56 0.28
C ASN A 188 5.24 27.09 0.72
N ASP A 189 6.12 26.58 1.58
CA ASP A 189 6.10 25.19 2.01
C ASP A 189 5.23 25.00 3.27
N ASP A 190 4.55 23.86 3.29
CA ASP A 190 3.76 23.42 4.43
C ASP A 190 4.65 22.75 5.46
N LEU A 191 4.28 22.88 6.74
CA LEU A 191 4.94 22.21 7.85
C LEU A 191 5.10 20.69 7.64
N PHE A 192 4.11 20.04 7.03
CA PHE A 192 4.19 18.63 6.66
C PHE A 192 5.37 18.34 5.73
N GLN A 193 5.53 19.15 4.67
CA GLN A 193 6.59 18.98 3.68
C GLN A 193 7.97 19.25 4.29
N ILE A 194 8.08 20.27 5.14
CA ILE A 194 9.33 20.60 5.84
C ILE A 194 9.77 19.43 6.73
N VAL A 195 8.87 18.88 7.55
CA VAL A 195 9.19 17.75 8.41
C VAL A 195 9.51 16.48 7.60
N CYS A 196 8.76 16.21 6.53
CA CYS A 196 9.10 15.11 5.61
C CYS A 196 10.51 15.25 5.02
N SER A 197 10.93 16.46 4.68
CA SER A 197 12.29 16.71 4.17
C SER A 197 13.36 16.46 5.24
N ILE A 198 13.14 16.92 6.47
CA ILE A 198 14.08 16.72 7.60
C ILE A 198 14.21 15.24 7.97
N LEU A 199 13.11 14.50 7.98
CA LEU A 199 13.08 13.09 8.30
C LEU A 199 13.37 12.18 7.08
N GLU A 200 13.67 12.75 5.92
CA GLU A 200 13.89 12.04 4.65
C GLU A 200 12.70 11.14 4.25
N LEU A 201 11.51 11.42 4.77
CA LEU A 201 10.29 10.73 4.42
C LEU A 201 9.91 11.07 2.97
N LYS A 202 9.52 10.05 2.22
CA LYS A 202 9.08 10.19 0.82
C LYS A 202 7.66 9.64 0.66
N PRO A 203 6.63 10.32 1.18
CA PRO A 203 5.25 9.86 1.05
C PRO A 203 4.91 9.57 -0.41
N GLY A 204 4.17 8.49 -0.65
CA GLY A 204 3.77 8.07 -1.99
C GLY A 204 4.85 7.33 -2.79
N SER A 205 6.07 7.17 -2.29
CA SER A 205 7.17 6.49 -3.00
C SER A 205 7.07 4.96 -2.95
N TYR A 206 6.33 4.40 -1.99
CA TYR A 206 6.15 2.96 -1.87
C TYR A 206 5.34 2.40 -3.05
N GLN A 207 5.86 1.31 -3.63
CA GLN A 207 5.23 0.56 -4.70
C GLN A 207 5.40 -0.94 -4.43
N PRO A 208 4.30 -1.70 -4.27
CA PRO A 208 4.38 -3.16 -4.03
C PRO A 208 4.90 -3.93 -5.25
N LYS A 209 4.87 -3.31 -6.43
CA LYS A 209 5.39 -3.86 -7.70
C LYS A 209 6.25 -2.82 -8.39
N PRO A 210 7.49 -2.59 -7.95
CA PRO A 210 8.37 -1.60 -8.56
C PRO A 210 8.62 -1.90 -10.05
N LYS A 211 8.54 -0.86 -10.87
CA LYS A 211 8.88 -0.96 -12.29
C LYS A 211 10.39 -1.06 -12.44
N LEU A 212 10.83 -2.08 -13.18
CA LEU A 212 12.24 -2.29 -13.50
C LEU A 212 12.59 -1.59 -14.82
N LYS A 213 13.81 -1.08 -14.91
CA LYS A 213 14.40 -0.63 -16.17
C LYS A 213 15.57 -1.57 -16.49
N LEU A 214 15.35 -2.50 -17.39
CA LEU A 214 16.36 -3.46 -17.83
C LEU A 214 16.99 -2.98 -19.13
N SER A 215 18.32 -3.16 -19.27
CA SER A 215 19.01 -2.90 -20.55
C SER A 215 18.72 -4.05 -21.53
N PRO A 216 18.17 -3.81 -22.72
CA PRO A 216 17.83 -4.86 -23.68
C PRO A 216 19.02 -5.75 -24.09
N LEU A 217 20.21 -5.17 -24.20
CA LEU A 217 21.46 -5.85 -24.55
C LEU A 217 22.24 -6.36 -23.33
N GLY A 218 21.72 -6.13 -22.12
CA GLY A 218 22.35 -6.56 -20.88
C GLY A 218 22.36 -8.07 -20.72
N ARG A 219 23.21 -8.56 -19.81
CA ARG A 219 23.30 -9.99 -19.45
C ARG A 219 22.08 -10.44 -18.67
N THR A 220 21.64 -11.67 -18.89
CA THR A 220 20.46 -12.23 -18.22
C THR A 220 20.69 -12.42 -16.71
N ASP A 221 21.90 -12.74 -16.26
CA ASP A 221 22.22 -12.87 -14.84
C ASP A 221 22.07 -11.53 -14.09
N GLN A 222 22.53 -10.42 -14.67
CA GLN A 222 22.35 -9.07 -14.10
C GLN A 222 20.87 -8.67 -14.05
N ALA A 223 20.12 -8.99 -15.11
CA ALA A 223 18.68 -8.73 -15.14
C ALA A 223 17.94 -9.54 -14.07
N LEU A 224 18.29 -10.83 -13.89
CA LEU A 224 17.70 -11.67 -12.84
C LEU A 224 18.03 -11.11 -11.44
N ARG A 225 19.29 -10.75 -11.15
CA ARG A 225 19.63 -10.11 -9.88
C ARG A 225 18.84 -8.82 -9.66
N SER A 226 18.64 -8.00 -10.70
CA SER A 226 17.84 -6.76 -10.59
C SER A 226 16.37 -7.05 -10.26
N ILE A 227 15.75 -8.08 -10.87
CA ILE A 227 14.40 -8.54 -10.55
C ILE A 227 14.30 -9.01 -9.09
N LEU A 228 15.28 -9.80 -8.66
CA LEU A 228 15.35 -10.34 -7.31
C LEU A 228 15.55 -9.23 -6.26
N ARG A 229 16.49 -8.29 -6.47
CA ARG A 229 16.70 -7.12 -5.61
C ARG A 229 15.43 -6.26 -5.46
N SER A 230 14.72 -6.05 -6.56
CA SER A 230 13.46 -5.32 -6.53
C SER A 230 12.40 -6.01 -5.66
N SER A 231 12.29 -7.33 -5.76
CA SER A 231 11.38 -8.12 -4.90
C SER A 231 11.83 -8.11 -3.44
N THR A 232 13.13 -8.27 -3.19
CA THR A 232 13.73 -8.24 -1.85
C THR A 232 13.47 -6.91 -1.15
N LYS A 233 13.63 -5.78 -1.84
CA LYS A 233 13.32 -4.46 -1.29
C LYS A 233 11.87 -4.37 -0.78
N VAL A 234 10.91 -4.94 -1.51
CA VAL A 234 9.51 -4.98 -1.06
C VAL A 234 9.34 -5.90 0.14
N MET A 235 10.02 -7.07 0.17
CA MET A 235 10.02 -7.96 1.33
C MET A 235 10.53 -7.25 2.57
N ASP A 236 11.66 -6.55 2.47
CA ASP A 236 12.30 -5.85 3.59
C ASP A 236 11.42 -4.74 4.15
N LEU A 237 10.81 -3.94 3.27
CA LEU A 237 9.90 -2.87 3.67
C LEU A 237 8.64 -3.37 4.38
N ASN A 238 8.19 -4.61 4.09
CA ASN A 238 7.00 -5.18 4.70
C ASN A 238 7.30 -6.16 5.84
N HIS A 239 8.56 -6.52 6.07
CA HIS A 239 8.95 -7.55 7.04
C HIS A 239 8.46 -7.25 8.46
N GLN A 240 8.79 -6.07 8.98
CA GLN A 240 8.42 -5.69 10.34
C GLN A 240 6.89 -5.58 10.48
N GLY A 241 6.20 -4.93 9.53
CA GLY A 241 4.75 -4.85 9.55
C GLY A 241 4.06 -6.23 9.40
N THR A 242 4.72 -7.22 8.76
CA THR A 242 4.22 -8.60 8.74
C THR A 242 4.33 -9.28 10.11
N ILE A 243 5.35 -8.96 10.90
CA ILE A 243 5.53 -9.48 12.26
C ILE A 243 4.53 -8.83 13.23
N GLU A 244 4.41 -7.52 13.19
CA GLU A 244 3.56 -6.71 14.07
C GLU A 244 2.07 -6.79 13.72
N ALA A 245 1.79 -7.05 12.44
CA ALA A 245 0.45 -7.20 11.87
C ALA A 245 -0.54 -6.04 12.19
N PRO A 246 -0.16 -4.77 11.97
CA PRO A 246 -1.09 -3.67 12.15
C PRO A 246 -2.23 -3.69 11.11
N ASP A 247 -1.98 -4.26 9.93
CA ASP A 247 -2.97 -4.59 8.89
C ASP A 247 -2.53 -5.82 8.06
N THR A 248 -3.46 -6.36 7.29
CA THR A 248 -3.25 -7.59 6.49
C THR A 248 -2.43 -7.38 5.22
N GLU A 249 -2.24 -6.13 4.80
CA GLU A 249 -1.59 -5.82 3.52
C GLU A 249 -0.07 -5.89 3.60
N PHE A 250 0.53 -5.77 4.81
CA PHE A 250 1.95 -6.03 4.99
C PHE A 250 2.29 -7.49 4.63
N LEU A 251 1.53 -8.44 5.17
CA LEU A 251 1.67 -9.85 4.81
C LEU A 251 1.35 -10.08 3.33
N HIS A 252 0.31 -9.43 2.79
CA HIS A 252 -0.02 -9.54 1.38
C HIS A 252 1.15 -9.15 0.48
N ASP A 253 1.72 -7.96 0.68
CA ASP A 253 2.80 -7.43 -0.14
C ASP A 253 4.10 -8.24 0.03
N PHE A 254 4.42 -8.65 1.27
CA PHE A 254 5.53 -9.57 1.57
C PHE A 254 5.38 -10.88 0.77
N ARG A 255 4.21 -11.52 0.81
CA ARG A 255 3.92 -12.76 0.06
C ARG A 255 3.99 -12.57 -1.45
N VAL A 256 3.47 -11.45 -1.96
CA VAL A 256 3.57 -11.13 -3.40
C VAL A 256 5.03 -11.03 -3.82
N ALA A 257 5.86 -10.36 -3.01
CA ALA A 257 7.30 -10.22 -3.27
C ALA A 257 8.03 -11.58 -3.22
N CYS A 258 7.77 -12.41 -2.21
CA CYS A 258 8.30 -13.78 -2.12
C CYS A 258 7.90 -14.63 -3.34
N ARG A 259 6.64 -14.61 -3.75
CA ARG A 259 6.16 -15.34 -4.95
C ARG A 259 6.81 -14.86 -6.23
N ARG A 260 7.06 -13.54 -6.36
CA ARG A 260 7.78 -12.96 -7.51
C ARG A 260 9.23 -13.44 -7.55
N ALA A 261 9.96 -13.40 -6.44
CA ALA A 261 11.33 -13.91 -6.34
C ALA A 261 11.39 -15.41 -6.68
N ARG A 262 10.55 -16.24 -6.05
CA ARG A 262 10.42 -17.68 -6.34
C ARG A 262 10.09 -17.94 -7.81
N SER A 263 9.18 -17.17 -8.39
CA SER A 263 8.80 -17.28 -9.80
C SER A 263 9.97 -16.96 -10.73
N ALA A 264 10.73 -15.89 -10.44
CA ALA A 264 11.91 -15.52 -11.22
C ALA A 264 12.99 -16.63 -11.19
N LEU A 265 13.32 -17.16 -10.01
CA LEU A 265 14.26 -18.28 -9.85
C LEU A 265 13.82 -19.53 -10.60
N ASN A 266 12.53 -19.85 -10.58
CA ASN A 266 12.00 -21.06 -11.23
C ASN A 266 11.85 -20.93 -12.74
N GLN A 267 11.54 -19.73 -13.25
CA GLN A 267 11.30 -19.52 -14.67
C GLN A 267 12.58 -19.19 -15.45
N LEU A 268 13.59 -18.61 -14.78
CA LEU A 268 14.89 -18.30 -15.37
C LEU A 268 15.94 -19.36 -15.02
N LYS A 269 15.55 -20.65 -15.08
CA LYS A 269 16.47 -21.78 -14.88
C LYS A 269 17.63 -21.72 -15.85
N GLY A 270 18.83 -22.09 -15.38
CA GLY A 270 20.07 -22.11 -16.17
C GLY A 270 20.73 -20.73 -16.33
N VAL A 271 20.23 -19.69 -15.65
CA VAL A 271 20.91 -18.39 -15.56
C VAL A 271 22.04 -18.43 -14.52
N PHE A 272 21.85 -19.14 -13.45
CA PHE A 272 22.89 -19.48 -12.45
C PHE A 272 23.05 -21.00 -12.35
N PRO A 273 24.20 -21.48 -11.89
CA PRO A 273 24.39 -22.89 -11.55
C PRO A 273 23.34 -23.36 -10.52
N PRO A 274 22.81 -24.59 -10.64
CA PRO A 274 21.79 -25.10 -9.73
C PRO A 274 22.21 -25.04 -8.25
N GLU A 275 23.47 -25.34 -7.96
CA GLU A 275 24.07 -25.32 -6.62
C GLU A 275 24.03 -23.95 -5.93
N GLN A 276 24.04 -22.86 -6.72
CA GLN A 276 23.95 -21.49 -6.19
C GLN A 276 22.54 -21.06 -5.83
N ILE A 277 21.51 -21.70 -6.40
CA ILE A 277 20.13 -21.21 -6.30
C ILE A 277 19.15 -22.20 -5.69
N GLN A 278 19.55 -23.48 -5.49
CA GLN A 278 18.63 -24.51 -5.00
C GLN A 278 18.15 -24.20 -3.58
N ASP A 279 19.08 -23.88 -2.66
CA ASP A 279 18.74 -23.55 -1.27
C ASP A 279 17.77 -22.37 -1.19
N PHE A 280 17.95 -21.34 -2.03
CA PHE A 280 17.02 -20.20 -2.08
C PHE A 280 15.63 -20.59 -2.62
N ARG A 281 15.54 -21.51 -3.56
CA ARG A 281 14.24 -22.05 -4.02
C ARG A 281 13.50 -22.75 -2.88
N ASP A 282 14.23 -23.52 -2.08
CA ASP A 282 13.68 -24.27 -0.95
C ASP A 282 13.26 -23.31 0.18
N ASP A 283 14.05 -22.26 0.45
CA ASP A 283 13.72 -21.23 1.42
C ASP A 283 12.50 -20.41 0.99
N PHE A 284 12.40 -20.02 -0.28
CA PHE A 284 11.18 -19.36 -0.79
C PHE A 284 9.96 -20.28 -0.83
N ALA A 285 10.14 -21.60 -0.98
CA ALA A 285 9.07 -22.56 -0.82
C ALA A 285 8.58 -22.57 0.63
N TRP A 286 9.51 -22.72 1.58
CA TRP A 286 9.22 -22.65 3.01
C TRP A 286 8.51 -21.34 3.41
N LEU A 287 8.99 -20.17 2.95
CA LEU A 287 8.30 -18.89 3.19
C LEU A 287 6.87 -18.88 2.66
N SER A 288 6.64 -19.47 1.47
CA SER A 288 5.30 -19.56 0.90
C SER A 288 4.36 -20.39 1.76
N ASP A 289 4.87 -21.52 2.30
CA ASP A 289 4.11 -22.43 3.16
C ASP A 289 3.83 -21.81 4.53
N ARG A 290 4.79 -21.07 5.09
CA ARG A 290 4.63 -20.41 6.40
C ARG A 290 3.73 -19.18 6.39
N THR A 291 3.76 -18.43 5.30
CA THR A 291 2.92 -17.23 5.15
C THR A 291 1.52 -17.54 4.60
N GLY A 292 1.27 -18.77 4.11
CA GLY A 292 0.01 -19.21 3.51
C GLY A 292 -1.16 -19.14 4.48
N PRO A 293 -1.11 -19.91 5.57
CA PRO A 293 -2.24 -20.06 6.48
C PRO A 293 -2.76 -18.72 7.03
N THR A 294 -1.86 -17.86 7.51
CA THR A 294 -2.26 -16.53 8.02
C THR A 294 -2.96 -15.71 6.92
N ARG A 295 -2.39 -15.67 5.69
CA ARG A 295 -3.01 -14.88 4.61
C ARG A 295 -4.36 -15.44 4.16
N ASP A 296 -4.54 -16.73 4.16
CA ASP A 296 -5.81 -17.35 3.78
C ASP A 296 -6.90 -16.97 4.80
N LEU A 297 -6.58 -16.97 6.10
CA LEU A 297 -7.45 -16.48 7.16
C LEU A 297 -7.74 -14.98 7.08
N ASP A 298 -6.71 -14.16 6.78
CA ASP A 298 -6.89 -12.72 6.54
C ASP A 298 -7.91 -12.44 5.44
N VAL A 299 -7.85 -13.18 4.33
CA VAL A 299 -8.80 -13.02 3.22
C VAL A 299 -10.22 -13.33 3.65
N TYR A 300 -10.43 -14.40 4.42
CA TYR A 300 -11.76 -14.72 4.96
C TYR A 300 -12.29 -13.62 5.88
N LEU A 301 -11.44 -13.10 6.75
CA LEU A 301 -11.84 -12.03 7.69
C LEU A 301 -12.14 -10.71 6.96
N LEU A 302 -11.35 -10.35 5.94
CA LEU A 302 -11.59 -9.15 5.11
C LEU A 302 -12.91 -9.24 4.34
N ASP A 303 -13.20 -10.41 3.79
CA ASP A 303 -14.40 -10.64 2.97
C ASP A 303 -15.62 -11.06 3.82
N PHE A 304 -15.50 -11.13 5.14
CA PHE A 304 -16.52 -11.71 6.01
C PHE A 304 -17.90 -11.05 5.87
N ASN A 305 -17.94 -9.71 5.83
CA ASN A 305 -19.19 -8.98 5.63
C ASN A 305 -19.83 -9.30 4.26
N SER A 306 -19.01 -9.57 3.24
CA SER A 306 -19.49 -10.01 1.93
C SER A 306 -20.09 -11.42 1.98
N TYR A 307 -19.57 -12.31 2.83
CA TYR A 307 -20.18 -13.63 3.06
C TYR A 307 -21.52 -13.51 3.79
N GLN A 308 -21.58 -12.69 4.85
CA GLN A 308 -22.84 -12.44 5.55
C GLN A 308 -23.92 -11.87 4.60
N ALA A 309 -23.56 -10.90 3.75
CA ALA A 309 -24.50 -10.29 2.80
C ALA A 309 -25.03 -11.27 1.72
N GLN A 310 -24.44 -12.44 1.55
CA GLN A 310 -24.93 -13.50 0.66
C GLN A 310 -26.03 -14.35 1.28
N LEU A 311 -26.23 -14.23 2.60
CA LEU A 311 -27.26 -14.95 3.35
C LEU A 311 -28.50 -14.08 3.55
N PRO A 312 -29.68 -14.68 3.71
CA PRO A 312 -30.87 -13.96 4.19
C PRO A 312 -30.55 -13.20 5.49
N GLU A 313 -31.16 -12.03 5.67
CA GLU A 313 -30.88 -11.13 6.80
C GLU A 313 -31.01 -11.84 8.16
N GLU A 314 -32.01 -12.73 8.29
CA GLU A 314 -32.28 -13.53 9.50
C GLU A 314 -31.17 -14.52 9.85
N GLN A 315 -30.34 -14.90 8.86
CA GLN A 315 -29.28 -15.91 9.01
C GLN A 315 -27.87 -15.31 9.05
N GLN A 316 -27.74 -14.01 8.86
CA GLN A 316 -26.43 -13.33 8.84
C GLN A 316 -25.71 -13.46 10.19
N ALA A 317 -26.46 -13.40 11.29
CA ALA A 317 -25.93 -13.56 12.65
C ALA A 317 -25.45 -14.99 12.94
N ASP A 318 -25.95 -15.99 12.20
CA ASP A 318 -25.56 -17.39 12.40
C ASP A 318 -24.08 -17.66 12.04
N LEU A 319 -23.43 -16.77 11.28
CA LEU A 319 -22.01 -16.90 10.96
C LEU A 319 -21.07 -16.43 12.08
N GLU A 320 -21.55 -15.90 13.19
CA GLU A 320 -20.67 -15.29 14.21
C GLU A 320 -19.70 -16.31 14.82
N ALA A 321 -20.14 -17.54 15.11
CA ALA A 321 -19.26 -18.59 15.61
C ALA A 321 -18.14 -18.96 14.58
N PHE A 322 -18.43 -18.83 13.28
CA PHE A 322 -17.41 -19.00 12.24
C PHE A 322 -16.41 -17.83 12.24
N ARG A 323 -16.86 -16.58 12.46
CA ARG A 323 -15.97 -15.42 12.60
C ARG A 323 -15.01 -15.60 13.79
N GLU A 324 -15.53 -16.00 14.94
CA GLU A 324 -14.74 -16.25 16.15
C GLU A 324 -13.67 -17.34 15.93
N LEU A 325 -14.02 -18.42 15.22
CA LEU A 325 -13.06 -19.46 14.82
C LEU A 325 -11.96 -18.86 13.95
N LEU A 326 -12.31 -18.10 12.89
CA LEU A 326 -11.34 -17.48 11.99
C LEU A 326 -10.39 -16.54 12.73
N GLN A 327 -10.92 -15.71 13.64
CA GLN A 327 -10.10 -14.79 14.46
C GLN A 327 -9.14 -15.57 15.37
N THR A 328 -9.62 -16.64 16.01
CA THR A 328 -8.81 -17.48 16.89
C THR A 328 -7.68 -18.18 16.14
N GLU A 329 -7.98 -18.78 14.98
CA GLU A 329 -6.97 -19.45 14.17
C GLU A 329 -6.00 -18.43 13.54
N ASN A 330 -6.49 -17.27 13.09
CA ASN A 330 -5.63 -16.19 12.58
C ASN A 330 -4.63 -15.72 13.63
N ALA A 331 -5.07 -15.48 14.86
CA ALA A 331 -4.19 -15.08 15.96
C ALA A 331 -3.12 -16.13 16.29
N LYS A 332 -3.44 -17.43 16.17
CA LYS A 332 -2.46 -18.52 16.35
C LYS A 332 -1.43 -18.55 15.22
N GLU A 333 -1.92 -18.53 13.95
CA GLU A 333 -1.04 -18.57 12.78
C GLU A 333 -0.16 -17.33 12.69
N GLN A 334 -0.66 -16.14 13.07
CA GLN A 334 0.12 -14.91 13.11
C GLN A 334 1.27 -14.99 14.14
N LYS A 335 1.03 -15.57 15.32
CA LYS A 335 2.09 -15.79 16.32
C LYS A 335 3.17 -16.76 15.81
N LEU A 336 2.77 -17.82 15.13
CA LEU A 336 3.70 -18.77 14.53
C LEU A 336 4.50 -18.14 13.40
N LEU A 337 3.85 -17.37 12.53
CA LEU A 337 4.49 -16.64 11.45
C LEU A 337 5.51 -15.63 11.99
N ALA A 338 5.15 -14.81 12.98
CA ALA A 338 6.06 -13.85 13.61
C ALA A 338 7.29 -14.54 14.20
N LYS A 339 7.12 -15.69 14.89
CA LYS A 339 8.21 -16.50 15.41
C LYS A 339 9.14 -17.02 14.30
N ASP A 340 8.58 -17.51 13.19
CA ASP A 340 9.36 -18.03 12.07
C ASP A 340 10.14 -16.94 11.35
N LEU A 341 9.57 -15.74 11.16
CA LEU A 341 10.23 -14.59 10.56
C LEU A 341 11.34 -13.98 11.45
N GLN A 342 11.33 -14.26 12.76
CA GLN A 342 12.39 -13.88 13.71
C GLN A 342 13.41 -15.00 13.96
N SER A 343 13.20 -16.19 13.37
CA SER A 343 14.02 -17.37 13.63
C SER A 343 15.44 -17.27 13.04
N LYS A 344 16.37 -18.05 13.61
CA LYS A 344 17.72 -18.22 13.07
C LYS A 344 17.72 -18.73 11.63
N ARG A 345 16.73 -19.54 11.24
CA ARG A 345 16.54 -20.02 9.85
C ARG A 345 16.31 -18.84 8.90
N TYR A 346 15.37 -17.96 9.24
CA TYR A 346 15.08 -16.80 8.42
C TYR A 346 16.29 -15.83 8.36
N GLN A 347 16.95 -15.59 9.49
CA GLN A 347 18.14 -14.73 9.54
C GLN A 347 19.26 -15.28 8.65
N LYS A 348 19.55 -16.60 8.71
CA LYS A 348 20.54 -17.26 7.86
C LYS A 348 20.15 -17.15 6.37
N PHE A 349 18.89 -17.42 6.04
CA PHE A 349 18.40 -17.22 4.68
C PHE A 349 18.64 -15.78 4.21
N ARG A 350 18.27 -14.79 5.02
CA ARG A 350 18.42 -13.36 4.67
C ARG A 350 19.88 -12.98 4.45
N SER A 351 20.80 -13.42 5.31
CA SER A 351 22.23 -13.16 5.15
C SER A 351 22.78 -13.76 3.84
N ASN A 352 22.55 -15.06 3.62
CA ASN A 352 23.00 -15.73 2.40
C ASN A 352 22.39 -15.12 1.13
N TRP A 353 21.12 -14.70 1.22
CA TRP A 353 20.40 -14.06 0.11
C TRP A 353 20.97 -12.69 -0.24
N GLU A 354 21.31 -11.89 0.77
CA GLU A 354 21.95 -10.59 0.58
C GLU A 354 23.35 -10.75 -0.05
N ASP A 355 24.15 -11.69 0.44
CA ASP A 355 25.46 -12.01 -0.14
C ASP A 355 25.33 -12.40 -1.63
N PHE A 356 24.37 -13.27 -1.97
CA PHE A 356 24.10 -13.64 -3.35
C PHE A 356 23.67 -12.45 -4.23
N LEU A 357 22.85 -11.56 -3.70
CA LEU A 357 22.37 -10.40 -4.45
C LEU A 357 23.45 -9.32 -4.61
N THR A 358 24.34 -9.14 -3.65
CA THR A 358 25.43 -8.15 -3.69
C THR A 358 26.62 -8.64 -4.52
N ASP A 359 26.82 -9.94 -4.63
CA ASP A 359 27.85 -10.54 -5.47
C ASP A 359 27.66 -10.10 -6.95
N GLN A 360 28.67 -9.43 -7.49
CA GLN A 360 28.70 -8.97 -8.88
C GLN A 360 29.38 -9.92 -9.83
N THR A 361 29.86 -11.05 -9.34
CA THR A 361 30.54 -12.07 -10.16
C THR A 361 29.60 -12.54 -11.27
N PRO A 362 30.01 -12.42 -12.55
CA PRO A 362 29.21 -12.88 -13.66
C PRO A 362 28.95 -14.38 -13.57
N SER A 363 27.73 -14.80 -13.91
CA SER A 363 27.43 -16.22 -14.01
C SER A 363 28.27 -16.90 -15.09
N THR A 364 28.79 -18.09 -14.76
CA THR A 364 29.57 -18.94 -15.68
C THR A 364 28.70 -19.67 -16.68
N THR A 365 27.37 -19.67 -16.52
CA THR A 365 26.46 -20.38 -17.43
C THR A 365 26.24 -19.61 -18.72
N THR A 366 26.05 -20.35 -19.84
CA THR A 366 25.66 -19.75 -21.13
C THR A 366 24.34 -18.99 -21.04
N GLY A 367 23.40 -19.47 -20.20
CA GLY A 367 22.11 -18.78 -19.94
C GLY A 367 22.27 -17.45 -19.23
N GLY A 368 23.22 -17.35 -18.27
CA GLY A 368 23.53 -16.11 -17.55
C GLY A 368 24.22 -15.08 -18.43
N ALA A 369 25.15 -15.53 -19.28
CA ALA A 369 25.87 -14.67 -20.21
C ALA A 369 25.00 -14.20 -21.39
N ALA A 370 23.88 -14.87 -21.68
CA ALA A 370 23.02 -14.55 -22.82
C ALA A 370 22.38 -13.15 -22.64
N GLU A 371 22.11 -12.51 -23.78
CA GLU A 371 21.38 -11.25 -23.85
C GLU A 371 19.95 -11.40 -23.28
N VAL A 372 19.58 -10.50 -22.39
CA VAL A 372 18.32 -10.61 -21.64
C VAL A 372 17.10 -10.57 -22.56
N ARG A 373 17.08 -9.71 -23.59
CA ARG A 373 15.94 -9.60 -24.51
C ARG A 373 15.74 -10.90 -25.30
N LYS A 374 16.79 -11.56 -25.76
CA LYS A 374 16.72 -12.87 -26.45
C LYS A 374 16.21 -13.97 -25.51
N THR A 375 16.69 -13.98 -24.26
CA THR A 375 16.23 -14.93 -23.25
C THR A 375 14.77 -14.72 -22.91
N ALA A 376 14.36 -13.47 -22.69
CA ALA A 376 12.99 -13.09 -22.39
C ALA A 376 12.02 -13.47 -23.53
N SER A 377 12.34 -13.12 -24.80
CA SER A 377 11.55 -13.48 -25.99
C SER A 377 11.30 -14.99 -26.06
N ARG A 378 12.36 -15.78 -25.96
CA ARG A 378 12.26 -17.25 -26.02
C ARG A 378 11.41 -17.83 -24.87
N ARG A 379 11.55 -17.29 -23.65
CA ARG A 379 10.79 -17.75 -22.48
C ARG A 379 9.32 -17.36 -22.57
N LEU A 380 9.04 -16.13 -23.01
CA LEU A 380 7.68 -15.61 -23.19
C LEU A 380 6.91 -16.40 -24.24
N LEU A 381 7.51 -16.64 -25.43
CA LEU A 381 6.89 -17.44 -26.48
C LEU A 381 6.62 -18.88 -26.02
N ARG A 382 7.60 -19.53 -25.38
CA ARG A 382 7.41 -20.88 -24.86
C ARG A 382 6.27 -20.94 -23.83
N SER A 383 6.22 -19.98 -22.90
CA SER A 383 5.16 -19.92 -21.89
C SER A 383 3.79 -19.64 -22.51
N TYR A 384 3.72 -18.76 -23.53
CA TYR A 384 2.50 -18.47 -24.27
C TYR A 384 1.97 -19.70 -25.02
N HIS A 385 2.85 -20.38 -25.81
CA HIS A 385 2.48 -21.60 -26.54
C HIS A 385 2.01 -22.71 -25.60
N ARG A 386 2.61 -22.81 -24.41
CA ARG A 386 2.16 -23.74 -23.38
C ARG A 386 0.73 -23.41 -22.91
N CYS A 387 0.44 -22.15 -22.58
CA CYS A 387 -0.92 -21.73 -22.21
C CYS A 387 -1.92 -21.98 -23.34
N LEU A 388 -1.53 -21.77 -24.61
CA LEU A 388 -2.39 -22.08 -25.75
C LEU A 388 -2.67 -23.58 -25.89
N ALA A 389 -1.66 -24.41 -25.72
CA ALA A 389 -1.82 -25.87 -25.82
C ALA A 389 -2.72 -26.42 -24.69
N GLU A 390 -2.43 -26.01 -23.43
CA GLU A 390 -3.23 -26.40 -22.28
C GLU A 390 -4.68 -25.91 -22.41
N GLY A 391 -4.92 -24.66 -22.80
CA GLY A 391 -6.27 -24.13 -22.93
C GLY A 391 -7.07 -24.70 -24.11
N LYS A 392 -6.43 -25.06 -25.21
CA LYS A 392 -7.09 -25.74 -26.34
C LYS A 392 -7.49 -27.18 -26.01
N ALA A 393 -6.84 -27.82 -25.05
CA ALA A 393 -7.15 -29.16 -24.60
C ALA A 393 -8.31 -29.21 -23.61
N ILE A 394 -8.79 -28.05 -23.11
CA ILE A 394 -9.89 -27.96 -22.16
C ILE A 394 -11.21 -27.87 -22.92
N ASP A 395 -12.10 -28.83 -22.68
CA ASP A 395 -13.47 -28.89 -23.17
C ASP A 395 -14.49 -28.89 -22.00
N HIS A 396 -15.75 -29.16 -22.31
CA HIS A 396 -16.83 -29.20 -21.34
C HIS A 396 -16.63 -30.29 -20.28
N ASP A 397 -16.07 -31.45 -20.68
CA ASP A 397 -15.93 -32.64 -19.84
C ASP A 397 -14.58 -32.71 -19.13
N SER A 398 -13.69 -31.76 -19.39
CA SER A 398 -12.37 -31.71 -18.77
C SER A 398 -12.46 -31.53 -17.26
N PRO A 399 -11.61 -32.23 -16.47
CA PRO A 399 -11.62 -32.12 -15.01
C PRO A 399 -11.17 -30.71 -14.54
N ASP A 400 -11.58 -30.35 -13.33
CA ASP A 400 -11.26 -29.06 -12.72
C ASP A 400 -9.75 -28.80 -12.62
N GLU A 401 -8.96 -29.84 -12.43
CA GLU A 401 -7.49 -29.78 -12.40
C GLU A 401 -6.89 -29.20 -13.69
N ALA A 402 -7.52 -29.41 -14.85
CA ALA A 402 -7.05 -28.86 -16.11
C ALA A 402 -7.11 -27.30 -16.11
N LEU A 403 -8.22 -26.72 -15.59
CA LEU A 403 -8.34 -25.27 -15.44
C LEU A 403 -7.36 -24.74 -14.40
N HIS A 404 -7.14 -25.46 -13.31
CA HIS A 404 -6.18 -25.11 -12.27
C HIS A 404 -4.73 -25.09 -12.83
N ASP A 405 -4.35 -26.06 -13.65
CA ASP A 405 -3.02 -26.12 -14.26
C ASP A 405 -2.82 -25.02 -15.30
N LEU A 406 -3.83 -24.74 -16.12
CA LEU A 406 -3.81 -23.58 -17.03
C LEU A 406 -3.68 -22.27 -16.24
N ARG A 407 -4.39 -22.10 -15.13
CA ARG A 407 -4.24 -20.93 -14.25
C ARG A 407 -2.79 -20.76 -13.76
N LYS A 408 -2.15 -21.87 -13.34
CA LYS A 408 -0.72 -21.85 -12.94
C LYS A 408 0.17 -21.39 -14.09
N SER A 409 -0.08 -21.91 -15.31
CA SER A 409 0.68 -21.55 -16.50
C SER A 409 0.46 -20.08 -16.90
N CYS A 410 -0.77 -19.60 -16.87
CA CYS A 410 -1.11 -18.18 -17.09
C CYS A 410 -0.46 -17.24 -16.05
N LYS A 411 -0.44 -17.63 -14.77
CA LYS A 411 0.30 -16.87 -13.73
C LYS A 411 1.80 -16.79 -14.02
N LYS A 412 2.43 -17.89 -14.45
CA LYS A 412 3.85 -17.91 -14.85
C LYS A 412 4.10 -16.97 -16.02
N LEU A 413 3.27 -17.03 -17.07
CA LEU A 413 3.36 -16.12 -18.22
C LEU A 413 3.24 -14.66 -17.78
N ARG A 414 2.28 -14.34 -16.92
CA ARG A 414 2.11 -12.98 -16.41
C ARG A 414 3.34 -12.46 -15.66
N TYR A 415 3.95 -13.28 -14.79
CA TYR A 415 5.16 -12.87 -14.08
C TYR A 415 6.31 -12.60 -15.04
N LEU A 416 6.51 -13.45 -16.06
CA LEU A 416 7.52 -13.19 -17.09
C LEU A 416 7.26 -11.88 -17.84
N LEU A 417 6.01 -11.62 -18.22
CA LEU A 417 5.64 -10.36 -18.84
C LEU A 417 5.96 -9.17 -17.93
N GLU A 418 5.55 -9.22 -16.65
CA GLU A 418 5.83 -8.15 -15.69
C GLU A 418 7.33 -7.93 -15.42
N PHE A 419 8.15 -8.99 -15.42
CA PHE A 419 9.60 -8.87 -15.22
C PHE A 419 10.30 -8.16 -16.38
N PHE A 420 9.82 -8.40 -17.58
CA PHE A 420 10.48 -7.96 -18.80
C PHE A 420 9.74 -6.83 -19.54
N GLU A 421 8.69 -6.25 -18.93
CA GLU A 421 7.88 -5.20 -19.56
C GLU A 421 8.72 -4.06 -20.16
N SER A 422 9.79 -3.63 -19.47
CA SER A 422 10.65 -2.53 -19.91
C SER A 422 11.51 -2.80 -21.14
N LEU A 423 11.56 -4.04 -21.62
CA LEU A 423 12.34 -4.41 -22.80
C LEU A 423 11.60 -4.14 -24.12
N TRP A 424 10.32 -3.76 -24.07
CA TRP A 424 9.45 -3.52 -25.22
C TRP A 424 8.63 -2.25 -25.09
N PRO A 425 8.13 -1.69 -26.23
CA PRO A 425 7.26 -0.52 -26.19
C PRO A 425 5.96 -0.82 -25.40
N ALA A 426 5.59 0.11 -24.50
CA ALA A 426 4.52 -0.10 -23.55
C ALA A 426 3.13 -0.33 -24.21
N LYS A 427 2.85 0.36 -25.33
CA LYS A 427 1.54 0.28 -26.02
C LYS A 427 1.29 -1.12 -26.58
N GLU A 428 2.28 -1.69 -27.29
CA GLU A 428 2.24 -3.02 -27.88
C GLU A 428 2.15 -4.08 -26.78
N PHE A 429 2.91 -3.89 -25.72
CA PHE A 429 2.97 -4.80 -24.59
C PHE A 429 1.64 -4.87 -23.82
N GLN A 430 0.97 -3.73 -23.60
CA GLN A 430 -0.37 -3.70 -23.00
C GLN A 430 -1.41 -4.46 -23.85
N GLY A 431 -1.23 -4.49 -25.15
CA GLY A 431 -2.11 -5.22 -26.07
C GLY A 431 -2.12 -6.74 -25.88
N ILE A 432 -1.07 -7.34 -25.28
CA ILE A 432 -1.02 -8.77 -24.93
C ILE A 432 -1.40 -9.03 -23.47
N LEU A 433 -1.20 -8.06 -22.60
CA LEU A 433 -1.57 -8.19 -21.17
C LEU A 433 -3.09 -8.21 -20.96
N LYS A 434 -3.85 -7.42 -21.73
CA LYS A 434 -5.30 -7.30 -21.55
C LYS A 434 -6.05 -8.63 -21.73
N PRO A 435 -5.84 -9.40 -22.83
CA PRO A 435 -6.49 -10.71 -22.99
C PRO A 435 -6.05 -11.73 -21.92
N LEU A 436 -4.77 -11.72 -21.51
CA LEU A 436 -4.29 -12.59 -20.44
C LEU A 436 -4.93 -12.26 -19.09
N LYS A 437 -5.12 -10.98 -18.77
CA LYS A 437 -5.81 -10.57 -17.52
C LYS A 437 -7.25 -11.04 -17.50
N ALA A 438 -7.99 -10.90 -18.60
CA ALA A 438 -9.37 -11.38 -18.70
C ALA A 438 -9.47 -12.91 -18.48
N LEU A 439 -8.60 -13.68 -19.14
CA LEU A 439 -8.53 -15.12 -18.92
C LEU A 439 -8.17 -15.48 -17.46
N GLN A 440 -7.24 -14.72 -16.85
CA GLN A 440 -6.83 -14.97 -15.46
C GLN A 440 -7.92 -14.61 -14.45
N GLU A 441 -8.81 -13.67 -14.77
CA GLU A 441 -9.96 -13.30 -13.93
C GLU A 441 -10.92 -14.50 -13.80
N ASP A 442 -11.34 -15.08 -14.92
CA ASP A 442 -12.24 -16.24 -14.91
C ASP A 442 -11.61 -17.48 -14.28
N LEU A 443 -10.34 -17.79 -14.65
CA LEU A 443 -9.60 -18.89 -14.04
C LEU A 443 -9.33 -18.66 -12.55
N GLY A 444 -9.16 -17.40 -12.16
CA GLY A 444 -9.01 -16.96 -10.78
C GLY A 444 -10.27 -17.26 -9.99
N GLN A 445 -11.40 -16.73 -10.45
CA GLN A 445 -12.69 -16.92 -9.80
C GLN A 445 -13.08 -18.40 -9.68
N PHE A 446 -12.87 -19.18 -10.76
CA PHE A 446 -13.10 -20.63 -10.74
C PHE A 446 -12.32 -21.33 -9.62
N ASN A 447 -11.00 -21.11 -9.58
CA ASN A 447 -10.14 -21.73 -8.58
C ASN A 447 -10.40 -21.22 -7.16
N ASP A 448 -10.66 -19.92 -7.00
CA ASP A 448 -10.87 -19.33 -5.68
C ASP A 448 -12.18 -19.86 -5.07
N CYS A 449 -13.24 -20.06 -5.89
CA CYS A 449 -14.45 -20.76 -5.45
C CYS A 449 -14.18 -22.20 -4.99
N SER A 450 -13.38 -22.97 -5.74
CA SER A 450 -13.02 -24.35 -5.37
C SER A 450 -12.26 -24.41 -4.04
N VAL A 451 -11.24 -23.57 -3.88
CA VAL A 451 -10.44 -23.50 -2.64
C VAL A 451 -11.30 -23.05 -1.45
N GLN A 452 -12.17 -22.05 -1.65
CA GLN A 452 -13.07 -21.58 -0.60
C GLN A 452 -14.07 -22.63 -0.15
N GLN A 453 -14.63 -23.42 -1.08
CA GLN A 453 -15.53 -24.53 -0.74
C GLN A 453 -14.85 -25.58 0.14
N GLU A 454 -13.62 -25.99 -0.23
CA GLU A 454 -12.84 -26.95 0.54
C GLU A 454 -12.50 -26.40 1.93
N SER A 455 -12.08 -25.14 1.99
CA SER A 455 -11.75 -24.49 3.26
C SER A 455 -12.97 -24.34 4.18
N LEU A 456 -14.15 -23.97 3.64
CA LEU A 456 -15.38 -23.87 4.43
C LEU A 456 -15.79 -25.22 5.00
N LYS A 457 -15.63 -26.33 4.24
CA LYS A 457 -15.87 -27.68 4.76
C LYS A 457 -14.92 -28.01 5.90
N ASN A 458 -13.62 -27.73 5.73
CA ASN A 458 -12.61 -27.95 6.77
C ASN A 458 -12.89 -27.13 8.04
N PHE A 459 -13.31 -25.87 7.91
CA PHE A 459 -13.72 -25.04 9.05
C PHE A 459 -15.00 -25.56 9.71
N GLY A 460 -15.96 -26.07 8.92
CA GLY A 460 -17.14 -26.74 9.45
C GLY A 460 -16.78 -27.95 10.30
N ASP A 461 -15.83 -28.79 9.84
CA ASP A 461 -15.32 -29.94 10.61
C ASP A 461 -14.57 -29.50 11.88
N MET A 462 -13.86 -28.37 11.84
CA MET A 462 -13.20 -27.82 13.02
C MET A 462 -14.24 -27.32 14.04
N LEU A 463 -15.27 -26.60 13.60
CA LEU A 463 -16.37 -26.16 14.46
C LEU A 463 -17.10 -27.38 15.08
N ALA A 464 -17.41 -28.41 14.30
CA ALA A 464 -18.10 -29.60 14.79
C ALA A 464 -17.35 -30.33 15.91
N LYS A 465 -16.03 -30.17 15.99
CA LYS A 465 -15.19 -30.72 17.08
C LYS A 465 -15.19 -29.86 18.35
N GLN A 466 -15.56 -28.59 18.24
CA GLN A 466 -15.66 -27.66 19.37
C GLN A 466 -17.12 -27.63 19.86
N GLN A 467 -17.46 -28.35 20.94
CA GLN A 467 -18.83 -28.39 21.46
C GLN A 467 -19.10 -27.26 22.48
N PRO A 468 -20.33 -26.70 22.50
CA PRO A 468 -21.47 -26.90 21.58
C PRO A 468 -21.41 -26.00 20.35
N VAL A 469 -21.57 -26.58 19.16
CA VAL A 469 -21.66 -25.79 17.90
C VAL A 469 -23.12 -25.45 17.63
N PRO A 470 -23.45 -24.19 17.33
CA PRO A 470 -24.79 -23.85 16.84
C PRO A 470 -25.03 -24.53 15.48
N ALA A 471 -26.05 -25.37 15.39
CA ALA A 471 -26.38 -26.07 14.13
C ALA A 471 -26.66 -25.07 13.00
N GLN A 472 -27.22 -23.90 13.32
CA GLN A 472 -27.48 -22.81 12.40
C GLN A 472 -26.20 -22.32 11.68
N THR A 473 -25.04 -22.24 12.37
CA THR A 473 -23.76 -21.87 11.76
C THR A 473 -23.36 -22.84 10.65
N LEU A 474 -23.48 -24.13 10.88
CA LEU A 474 -23.16 -25.15 9.86
C LEU A 474 -24.13 -25.09 8.67
N VAL A 475 -25.41 -24.79 8.91
CA VAL A 475 -26.40 -24.56 7.83
C VAL A 475 -26.03 -23.33 7.02
N ALA A 476 -25.73 -22.21 7.66
CA ALA A 476 -25.30 -20.97 7.00
C ALA A 476 -24.02 -21.17 6.16
N MET A 477 -23.00 -21.87 6.69
CA MET A 477 -21.80 -22.25 5.95
C MET A 477 -22.11 -23.15 4.75
N GLY A 478 -23.06 -24.08 4.87
CA GLY A 478 -23.52 -24.92 3.77
C GLY A 478 -24.17 -24.11 2.64
N MET A 479 -24.92 -23.07 2.98
CA MET A 479 -25.51 -22.15 1.98
C MET A 479 -24.40 -21.36 1.24
N LEU A 480 -23.36 -20.91 1.94
CA LEU A 480 -22.20 -20.28 1.29
C LEU A 480 -21.50 -21.24 0.33
N VAL A 481 -21.32 -22.50 0.71
CA VAL A 481 -20.75 -23.54 -0.17
C VAL A 481 -21.61 -23.70 -1.43
N SER A 482 -22.95 -23.72 -1.29
CA SER A 482 -23.87 -23.81 -2.43
C SER A 482 -23.73 -22.61 -3.38
N THR A 483 -23.63 -21.39 -2.83
CA THR A 483 -23.40 -20.16 -3.62
C THR A 483 -22.07 -20.20 -4.36
N LEU A 484 -21.00 -20.71 -3.72
CA LEU A 484 -19.69 -20.86 -4.35
C LEU A 484 -19.71 -21.90 -5.48
N ASN A 485 -20.45 -23.01 -5.32
CA ASN A 485 -20.66 -24.00 -6.39
C ASN A 485 -21.29 -23.38 -7.64
N GLN A 486 -22.33 -22.56 -7.46
CA GLN A 486 -22.97 -21.85 -8.57
C GLN A 486 -22.00 -20.89 -9.26
N ARG A 487 -21.26 -20.08 -8.49
CA ARG A 487 -20.26 -19.13 -9.03
C ARG A 487 -19.12 -19.83 -9.77
N GLN A 488 -18.70 -21.01 -9.28
CA GLN A 488 -17.68 -21.82 -9.94
C GLN A 488 -18.19 -22.31 -11.30
N ALA A 489 -19.43 -22.80 -11.38
CA ALA A 489 -20.05 -23.23 -12.64
C ALA A 489 -20.16 -22.06 -13.65
N GLU A 490 -20.56 -20.87 -13.19
CA GLU A 490 -20.61 -19.67 -14.01
C GLU A 490 -19.22 -19.26 -14.53
N ALA A 491 -18.18 -19.30 -13.68
CA ALA A 491 -16.80 -19.01 -14.08
C ALA A 491 -16.30 -20.01 -15.13
N ARG A 492 -16.65 -21.30 -15.00
CA ARG A 492 -16.34 -22.34 -16.00
C ARG A 492 -16.99 -22.04 -17.35
N GLN A 493 -18.26 -21.61 -17.37
CA GLN A 493 -18.94 -21.23 -18.60
C GLN A 493 -18.28 -20.03 -19.32
N ARG A 494 -17.82 -19.03 -18.55
CA ARG A 494 -17.11 -17.86 -19.12
C ARG A 494 -15.72 -18.17 -19.66
N PHE A 495 -15.08 -19.23 -19.19
CA PHE A 495 -13.73 -19.63 -19.59
C PHE A 495 -13.58 -19.70 -21.12
N GLN A 496 -14.51 -20.31 -21.86
CA GLN A 496 -14.42 -20.45 -23.31
C GLN A 496 -14.33 -19.10 -24.05
N ALA A 497 -15.10 -18.12 -23.59
CA ALA A 497 -15.10 -16.79 -24.19
C ALA A 497 -13.78 -16.05 -23.91
N SER A 498 -13.30 -16.04 -22.67
CA SER A 498 -12.05 -15.39 -22.29
C SER A 498 -10.83 -16.08 -22.91
N PHE A 499 -10.83 -17.42 -23.00
CA PHE A 499 -9.77 -18.17 -23.68
C PHE A 499 -9.76 -17.89 -25.20
N SER A 500 -10.93 -17.82 -25.85
CA SER A 500 -11.02 -17.48 -27.28
C SER A 500 -10.42 -16.09 -27.56
N GLY A 501 -10.61 -15.12 -26.68
CA GLY A 501 -9.98 -13.80 -26.76
C GLY A 501 -8.46 -13.87 -26.62
N PHE A 502 -7.94 -14.64 -25.66
CA PHE A 502 -6.52 -14.88 -25.45
C PHE A 502 -5.87 -15.66 -26.62
N ALA A 503 -6.57 -16.65 -27.16
CA ALA A 503 -6.11 -17.50 -28.28
C ALA A 503 -6.40 -16.92 -29.66
N SER A 504 -6.97 -15.70 -29.76
CA SER A 504 -7.32 -15.08 -31.05
C SER A 504 -6.10 -14.85 -31.94
N THR A 505 -6.29 -14.91 -33.27
CA THR A 505 -5.25 -14.61 -34.27
C THR A 505 -4.61 -13.24 -34.00
N ARG A 506 -5.39 -12.26 -33.56
CA ARG A 506 -4.89 -10.92 -33.20
C ARG A 506 -3.88 -10.98 -32.05
N THR A 507 -4.17 -11.74 -31.01
CA THR A 507 -3.27 -11.91 -29.84
C THR A 507 -2.02 -12.70 -30.24
N GLN A 508 -2.18 -13.78 -31.01
CA GLN A 508 -1.06 -14.59 -31.52
C GLN A 508 -0.11 -13.74 -32.37
N ASN A 509 -0.66 -12.96 -33.30
CA ASN A 509 0.15 -12.08 -34.16
C ASN A 509 0.94 -11.05 -33.34
N ARG A 510 0.34 -10.49 -32.27
CA ARG A 510 1.03 -9.57 -31.36
C ARG A 510 2.20 -10.24 -30.61
N PHE A 511 2.00 -11.45 -30.10
CA PHE A 511 3.08 -12.22 -29.47
C PHE A 511 4.21 -12.50 -30.45
N ASN A 512 3.89 -12.90 -31.67
CA ASN A 512 4.87 -13.18 -32.71
C ASN A 512 5.63 -11.90 -33.11
N LEU A 513 4.92 -10.79 -33.33
CA LEU A 513 5.52 -9.51 -33.68
C LEU A 513 6.51 -9.02 -32.62
N LEU A 514 6.13 -9.11 -31.34
CA LEU A 514 6.98 -8.62 -30.24
C LEU A 514 8.19 -9.53 -29.97
N PHE A 515 8.03 -10.85 -30.09
CA PHE A 515 9.01 -11.80 -29.56
C PHE A 515 9.69 -12.68 -30.58
N GLN A 516 9.23 -12.74 -31.84
CA GLN A 516 9.88 -13.55 -32.92
C GLN A 516 10.78 -12.75 -33.85
N GLN A 517 10.59 -11.42 -33.95
CA GLN A 517 11.38 -10.63 -34.89
C GLN A 517 12.84 -10.45 -34.41
N PRO A 518 13.84 -10.57 -35.33
CA PRO A 518 15.18 -10.08 -35.06
C PRO A 518 15.14 -8.56 -34.88
N ILE A 519 15.88 -8.08 -33.90
CA ILE A 519 15.92 -6.66 -33.50
C ILE A 519 16.56 -5.87 -34.64
N LEU A 520 15.81 -4.97 -35.27
CA LEU A 520 16.41 -3.86 -36.00
C LEU A 520 16.92 -2.85 -34.97
N VAL A 521 18.22 -2.58 -34.98
CA VAL A 521 18.93 -1.71 -33.99
C VAL A 521 18.49 -0.24 -34.10
N GLU A 522 17.66 0.13 -35.06
CA GLU A 522 17.25 1.51 -35.35
C GLU A 522 16.13 2.07 -34.44
N GLU A 523 15.49 1.26 -33.59
CA GLU A 523 14.39 1.72 -32.73
C GLU A 523 14.83 2.10 -31.27
N LEU A 524 16.12 2.21 -31.00
CA LEU A 524 16.68 2.43 -29.65
C LEU A 524 17.32 3.84 -29.45
N ASN A 525 17.08 4.78 -30.38
CA ASN A 525 17.52 6.19 -30.24
C ASN A 525 16.39 7.12 -29.81
#